data_e33563010e36e209bf09b90b6fd281e7
#
_entry.id   e33563010e36e209bf09b90b6fd281e7
#
_cell.length_a   1.000
_cell.length_b   1.000
_cell.length_c   1.000
_cell.angle_alpha   90.00
_cell.angle_beta   90.00
_cell.angle_gamma   90.00
#
_symmetry.space_group_name_H-M   'P 1'
#
loop_
_entity.id
_entity.type
_entity.pdbx_description
1 polymer ?
#
loop_
_entity_poly.entity_id
_entity_poly.type
_entity_poly.pdbx_seq_one_letter_code
_entity_poly.pdbx_strand_id
1 'polypeptide(L)'
;ADTLAGFHRYPFNLLRVVDGDTIDGDWLIWRDMKRSGRIRLLGVNTPELRPKSGTIADREYERENALAAKAFVEATLREAVALYVVTDWKADSFGRTLAYVEYQDASGTVRNLSSILLEKNLAKPFTK
;
A
#
# COMPACT_ATOMS: atom_id res chain seq x y z
N ALA A 1 5.61 -0.40 -24.12
CA ALA A 1 5.11 -1.67 -23.59
C ALA A 1 4.24 -1.41 -22.36
N ASP A 2 3.16 -2.11 -22.29
CA ASP A 2 2.23 -1.98 -21.17
C ASP A 2 2.68 -2.89 -20.04
N THR A 3 3.33 -2.30 -19.01
CA THR A 3 3.79 -3.04 -17.83
C THR A 3 2.64 -3.43 -16.91
N LEU A 4 1.44 -2.93 -17.17
CA LEU A 4 0.25 -3.22 -16.37
C LEU A 4 -0.74 -4.13 -17.12
N ALA A 5 -0.26 -4.87 -18.13
CA ALA A 5 -1.09 -5.85 -18.82
C ALA A 5 -1.63 -6.89 -17.84
N GLY A 6 -2.92 -7.14 -17.87
CA GLY A 6 -3.58 -8.04 -16.92
C GLY A 6 -4.02 -7.38 -15.62
N PHE A 7 -3.62 -6.15 -15.37
CA PHE A 7 -4.07 -5.40 -14.20
C PHE A 7 -5.41 -4.75 -14.47
N HIS A 8 -6.27 -4.74 -13.46
CA HIS A 8 -7.56 -4.08 -13.50
C HIS A 8 -7.71 -3.21 -12.26
N ARG A 9 -8.53 -2.18 -12.38
CA ARG A 9 -8.75 -1.19 -11.34
C ARG A 9 -10.11 -1.39 -10.72
N TYR A 10 -10.15 -1.43 -9.38
CA TYR A 10 -11.37 -1.65 -8.62
C TYR A 10 -11.55 -0.59 -7.55
N PRO A 11 -12.76 -0.11 -7.29
CA PRO A 11 -13.02 0.74 -6.13
C PRO A 11 -12.65 0.00 -4.85
N PHE A 12 -12.08 0.74 -3.88
CA PHE A 12 -11.54 0.14 -2.67
C PHE A 12 -12.04 0.89 -1.44
N ASN A 13 -12.35 0.14 -0.38
CA ASN A 13 -12.72 0.68 0.91
C ASN A 13 -11.67 0.24 1.93
N LEU A 14 -11.00 1.21 2.55
CA LEU A 14 -9.97 0.93 3.55
C LEU A 14 -10.61 0.52 4.87
N LEU A 15 -10.17 -0.61 5.42
CA LEU A 15 -10.56 -1.05 6.76
C LEU A 15 -9.47 -0.74 7.78
N ARG A 16 -8.20 -0.97 7.43
CA ARG A 16 -7.11 -0.81 8.37
C ARG A 16 -5.77 -0.70 7.65
N VAL A 17 -4.87 0.13 8.18
CA VAL A 17 -3.47 0.15 7.76
C VAL A 17 -2.69 -0.71 8.75
N VAL A 18 -2.05 -1.76 8.24
CA VAL A 18 -1.25 -2.69 9.07
C VAL A 18 0.14 -2.12 9.27
N ASP A 19 0.80 -1.74 8.18
CA ASP A 19 2.04 -0.98 8.17
C ASP A 19 2.13 -0.18 6.86
N GLY A 20 3.25 0.46 6.61
CA GLY A 20 3.38 1.37 5.47
C GLY A 20 3.17 0.74 4.10
N ASP A 21 3.34 -0.58 3.97
CA ASP A 21 3.19 -1.27 2.70
C ASP A 21 2.14 -2.39 2.73
N THR A 22 1.35 -2.47 3.80
CA THR A 22 0.34 -3.51 3.97
C THR A 22 -0.94 -2.92 4.53
N ILE A 23 -2.05 -3.11 3.84
CA ILE A 23 -3.36 -2.59 4.26
C ILE A 23 -4.42 -3.68 4.12
N ASP A 24 -5.48 -3.55 4.93
CA ASP A 24 -6.65 -4.41 4.85
C ASP A 24 -7.82 -3.60 4.33
N GLY A 25 -8.62 -4.21 3.48
CA GLY A 25 -9.81 -3.54 2.97
C GLY A 25 -10.66 -4.42 2.11
N ASP A 26 -11.69 -3.80 1.54
CA ASP A 26 -12.64 -4.43 0.64
C ASP A 26 -12.52 -3.78 -0.72
N TRP A 27 -12.57 -4.58 -1.79
CA TRP A 27 -12.67 -4.01 -3.12
C TRP A 27 -13.81 -4.62 -3.90
N LEU A 28 -14.49 -3.74 -4.62
CA LEU A 28 -15.68 -4.10 -5.39
C LEU A 28 -15.25 -4.70 -6.73
N ILE A 29 -15.53 -5.98 -6.93
CA ILE A 29 -15.11 -6.70 -8.13
C ILE A 29 -16.10 -6.48 -9.26
N TRP A 30 -17.40 -6.64 -8.98
CA TRP A 30 -18.46 -6.54 -9.98
C TRP A 30 -19.79 -6.43 -9.28
N ARG A 31 -20.58 -5.39 -9.65
CA ARG A 31 -21.90 -5.13 -9.04
C ARG A 31 -21.78 -5.08 -7.51
N ASP A 32 -22.47 -5.95 -6.79
CA ASP A 32 -22.43 -6.03 -5.33
C ASP A 32 -21.47 -7.11 -4.81
N MET A 33 -20.66 -7.69 -5.70
CA MET A 33 -19.63 -8.65 -5.31
C MET A 33 -18.37 -7.94 -4.87
N LYS A 34 -17.96 -8.21 -3.64
CA LYS A 34 -16.71 -7.64 -3.12
C LYS A 34 -15.81 -8.72 -2.55
N ARG A 35 -14.52 -8.43 -2.52
CA ARG A 35 -13.54 -9.26 -1.86
C ARG A 35 -12.92 -8.48 -0.71
N SER A 36 -12.81 -9.12 0.45
CA SER A 36 -12.10 -8.57 1.59
C SER A 36 -10.77 -9.27 1.73
N GLY A 37 -9.73 -8.54 2.06
CA GLY A 37 -8.43 -9.17 2.24
C GLY A 37 -7.33 -8.18 2.52
N ARG A 38 -6.13 -8.72 2.59
CA ARG A 38 -4.91 -7.96 2.85
C ARG A 38 -4.17 -7.71 1.54
N ILE A 39 -3.72 -6.47 1.37
CA ILE A 39 -2.99 -6.02 0.19
C ILE A 39 -1.55 -5.70 0.60
N ARG A 40 -0.59 -6.21 -0.18
CA ARG A 40 0.81 -5.82 -0.13
C ARG A 40 1.08 -4.88 -1.30
N LEU A 41 1.54 -3.67 -1.01
CA LEU A 41 1.82 -2.68 -2.07
C LEU A 41 2.94 -3.16 -2.97
N LEU A 42 2.73 -3.04 -4.28
CA LEU A 42 3.74 -3.32 -5.28
C LEU A 42 4.73 -2.15 -5.41
N GLY A 43 5.95 -2.47 -5.73
CA GLY A 43 6.98 -1.50 -6.08
C GLY A 43 7.71 -0.86 -4.93
N VAL A 44 7.29 -1.10 -3.69
CA VAL A 44 7.91 -0.45 -2.52
C VAL A 44 8.10 -1.43 -1.37
N ASN A 45 9.03 -1.08 -0.51
CA ASN A 45 9.28 -1.77 0.74
C ASN A 45 9.47 -0.70 1.81
N THR A 46 8.57 -0.65 2.80
CA THR A 46 8.68 0.29 3.91
C THR A 46 9.46 -0.34 5.05
N PRO A 47 10.01 0.46 5.98
CA PRO A 47 10.69 -0.09 7.15
C PRO A 47 9.77 -0.98 7.97
N GLU A 48 10.34 -1.98 8.64
CA GLU A 48 9.58 -2.93 9.44
C GLU A 48 9.26 -2.39 10.83
N LEU A 49 8.01 -2.58 11.28
CA LEU A 49 7.60 -2.21 12.62
C LEU A 49 8.30 -3.03 13.69
N ARG A 50 8.68 -4.27 13.34
CA ARG A 50 9.37 -5.20 14.26
C ARG A 50 10.63 -5.73 13.60
N PRO A 51 11.67 -4.88 13.49
CA PRO A 51 12.92 -5.32 12.85
C PRO A 51 13.60 -6.41 13.66
N LYS A 52 14.18 -7.37 12.95
CA LYS A 52 14.75 -8.59 13.56
C LYS A 52 16.28 -8.61 13.59
N SER A 53 16.91 -7.62 12.99
CA SER A 53 18.38 -7.60 12.88
C SER A 53 18.92 -6.21 13.17
N GLY A 54 20.23 -6.16 13.42
CA GLY A 54 20.90 -4.91 13.74
C GLY A 54 21.02 -4.67 15.24
N THR A 55 21.63 -3.56 15.61
CA THR A 55 21.77 -3.14 17.00
C THR A 55 20.43 -2.64 17.54
N ILE A 56 20.37 -2.40 18.85
CA ILE A 56 19.18 -1.82 19.46
C ILE A 56 18.87 -0.46 18.84
N ALA A 57 19.91 0.36 18.63
CA ALA A 57 19.74 1.68 18.01
C ALA A 57 19.23 1.56 16.57
N ASP A 58 19.75 0.61 15.78
CA ASP A 58 19.31 0.36 14.42
C ASP A 58 17.84 -0.04 14.36
N ARG A 59 17.43 -0.92 15.29
CA ARG A 59 16.05 -1.39 15.34
C ARG A 59 15.08 -0.28 15.77
N GLU A 60 15.49 0.58 16.69
CA GLU A 60 14.68 1.72 17.10
C GLU A 60 14.53 2.72 15.96
N TYR A 61 15.59 2.99 15.22
CA TYR A 61 15.56 3.88 14.07
C TYR A 61 14.63 3.35 12.99
N GLU A 62 14.73 2.06 12.68
CA GLU A 62 13.85 1.45 11.69
C GLU A 62 12.39 1.47 12.14
N ARG A 63 12.12 1.20 13.42
CA ARG A 63 10.76 1.25 13.96
C ARG A 63 10.18 2.66 13.86
N GLU A 64 10.95 3.69 14.18
CA GLU A 64 10.49 5.07 14.04
C GLU A 64 10.14 5.41 12.60
N ASN A 65 10.97 4.99 11.66
CA ASN A 65 10.70 5.17 10.25
C ASN A 65 9.48 4.38 9.78
N ALA A 66 9.28 3.18 10.31
CA ALA A 66 8.11 2.37 10.02
C ALA A 66 6.83 3.03 10.52
N LEU A 67 6.87 3.58 11.73
CA LEU A 67 5.72 4.29 12.29
C LEU A 67 5.40 5.55 11.49
N ALA A 68 6.42 6.26 11.02
CA ALA A 68 6.23 7.44 10.17
C ALA A 68 5.58 7.06 8.84
N ALA A 69 6.03 5.98 8.20
CA ALA A 69 5.43 5.51 6.95
C ALA A 69 3.99 5.08 7.15
N LYS A 70 3.71 4.34 8.21
CA LYS A 70 2.35 3.91 8.54
C LYS A 70 1.43 5.10 8.78
N ALA A 71 1.88 6.09 9.57
CA ALA A 71 1.10 7.28 9.87
C ALA A 71 0.80 8.08 8.60
N PHE A 72 1.78 8.19 7.71
CA PHE A 72 1.60 8.88 6.43
C PHE A 72 0.53 8.18 5.58
N VAL A 73 0.60 6.86 5.47
CA VAL A 73 -0.38 6.08 4.71
C VAL A 73 -1.77 6.22 5.32
N GLU A 74 -1.89 6.13 6.65
CA GLU A 74 -3.18 6.30 7.33
C GLU A 74 -3.79 7.66 7.03
N ALA A 75 -3.04 8.73 7.19
CA ALA A 75 -3.54 10.08 6.95
C ALA A 75 -3.91 10.27 5.47
N THR A 76 -3.04 9.84 4.57
CA THR A 76 -3.24 10.01 3.12
C THR A 76 -4.50 9.31 2.65
N LEU A 77 -4.70 8.06 3.05
CA LEU A 77 -5.85 7.28 2.59
C LEU A 77 -7.15 7.71 3.27
N ARG A 78 -7.10 8.18 4.51
CA ARG A 78 -8.30 8.68 5.19
C ARG A 78 -8.78 10.01 4.63
N GLU A 79 -7.87 10.85 4.18
CA GLU A 79 -8.20 12.14 3.59
C GLU A 79 -8.59 12.04 2.12
N ALA A 80 -8.38 10.89 1.49
CA ALA A 80 -8.68 10.69 0.08
C ALA A 80 -10.19 10.74 -0.19
N VAL A 81 -10.54 11.33 -1.31
CA VAL A 81 -11.94 11.41 -1.76
C VAL A 81 -12.40 10.05 -2.28
N ALA A 82 -11.50 9.30 -2.91
CA ALA A 82 -11.79 7.97 -3.44
C ALA A 82 -10.53 7.12 -3.41
N LEU A 83 -10.70 5.82 -3.25
CA LEU A 83 -9.60 4.86 -3.25
C LEU A 83 -9.85 3.79 -4.29
N TYR A 84 -8.77 3.31 -4.91
CA TYR A 84 -8.80 2.26 -5.91
C TYR A 84 -7.66 1.29 -5.70
N VAL A 85 -7.89 0.03 -5.99
CA VAL A 85 -6.86 -0.99 -6.03
C VAL A 85 -6.64 -1.41 -7.48
N VAL A 86 -5.38 -1.55 -7.88
CA VAL A 86 -5.00 -1.96 -9.24
C VAL A 86 -4.19 -3.24 -9.10
N THR A 87 -4.73 -4.35 -9.58
CA THR A 87 -4.15 -5.67 -9.34
C THR A 87 -4.40 -6.62 -10.49
N ASP A 88 -3.48 -7.57 -10.68
CA ASP A 88 -3.67 -8.72 -11.58
C ASP A 88 -4.04 -9.99 -10.79
N TRP A 89 -4.40 -9.84 -9.52
CA TRP A 89 -4.83 -10.91 -8.62
C TRP A 89 -3.73 -11.88 -8.18
N LYS A 90 -2.47 -11.57 -8.45
CA LYS A 90 -1.37 -12.37 -7.92
C LYS A 90 -1.23 -12.11 -6.43
N ALA A 91 -0.76 -13.13 -5.72
CA ALA A 91 -0.54 -13.06 -4.29
C ALA A 91 0.93 -13.35 -3.98
N ASP A 92 1.40 -12.88 -2.82
CA ASP A 92 2.73 -13.22 -2.34
C ASP A 92 2.69 -14.55 -1.58
N SER A 93 3.84 -14.99 -1.08
CA SER A 93 3.97 -16.26 -0.36
C SER A 93 3.19 -16.31 0.96
N PHE A 94 2.74 -15.15 1.45
CA PHE A 94 1.95 -15.05 2.68
C PHE A 94 0.45 -14.89 2.40
N GLY A 95 0.03 -14.99 1.14
CA GLY A 95 -1.37 -14.90 0.76
C GLY A 95 -1.91 -13.49 0.61
N ARG A 96 -1.04 -12.46 0.69
CA ARG A 96 -1.48 -11.08 0.48
C ARG A 96 -1.59 -10.80 -1.01
N THR A 97 -2.67 -10.13 -1.41
CA THR A 97 -2.84 -9.72 -2.81
C THR A 97 -1.83 -8.62 -3.15
N LEU A 98 -1.08 -8.81 -4.21
CA LEU A 98 -0.12 -7.81 -4.68
C LEU A 98 -0.86 -6.77 -5.53
N ALA A 99 -0.76 -5.51 -5.17
CA ALA A 99 -1.51 -4.46 -5.86
C ALA A 99 -0.86 -3.10 -5.68
N TYR A 100 -1.17 -2.20 -6.62
CA TYR A 100 -0.99 -0.77 -6.42
C TYR A 100 -2.26 -0.20 -5.80
N VAL A 101 -2.12 0.82 -4.96
CA VAL A 101 -3.24 1.57 -4.43
C VAL A 101 -3.19 2.98 -5.00
N GLU A 102 -4.29 3.41 -5.60
CA GLU A 102 -4.43 4.78 -6.09
C GLU A 102 -5.44 5.51 -5.23
N TYR A 103 -5.20 6.79 -5.03
CA TYR A 103 -6.12 7.62 -4.27
C TYR A 103 -6.35 8.94 -4.99
N GLN A 104 -7.57 9.45 -4.89
CA GLN A 104 -7.94 10.76 -5.41
C GLN A 104 -7.88 11.75 -4.27
N ASP A 105 -7.05 12.78 -4.39
CA ASP A 105 -6.90 13.79 -3.36
C ASP A 105 -8.01 14.85 -3.45
N ALA A 106 -8.00 15.82 -2.52
CA ALA A 106 -9.02 16.86 -2.45
C ALA A 106 -9.06 17.74 -3.69
N SER A 107 -7.96 17.82 -4.46
CA SER A 107 -7.93 18.58 -5.71
C SER A 107 -8.51 17.80 -6.89
N GLY A 108 -8.86 16.54 -6.70
CA GLY A 108 -9.34 15.66 -7.76
C GLY A 108 -8.23 14.91 -8.50
N THR A 109 -6.97 15.09 -8.11
CA THR A 109 -5.85 14.41 -8.74
C THR A 109 -5.74 12.99 -8.23
N VAL A 110 -5.59 12.03 -9.15
CA VAL A 110 -5.39 10.63 -8.80
C VAL A 110 -3.88 10.36 -8.69
N ARG A 111 -3.45 9.81 -7.57
CA ARG A 111 -2.05 9.53 -7.28
C ARG A 111 -1.84 8.08 -6.92
N ASN A 112 -0.64 7.56 -7.20
CA ASN A 112 -0.25 6.22 -6.84
C ASN A 112 0.45 6.26 -5.48
N LEU A 113 -0.03 5.49 -4.51
CA LEU A 113 0.52 5.50 -3.16
C LEU A 113 1.99 5.07 -3.13
N SER A 114 2.36 4.05 -3.91
CA SER A 114 3.76 3.61 -3.98
C SER A 114 4.67 4.73 -4.47
N SER A 115 4.24 5.47 -5.49
CA SER A 115 5.03 6.58 -6.04
C SER A 115 5.24 7.69 -5.01
N ILE A 116 4.21 8.03 -4.25
CA ILE A 116 4.30 9.06 -3.21
C ILE A 116 5.22 8.63 -2.07
N LEU A 117 5.15 7.36 -1.68
CA LEU A 117 6.03 6.84 -0.62
C LEU A 117 7.51 6.92 -1.03
N LEU A 118 7.81 6.62 -2.28
CA LEU A 118 9.17 6.74 -2.82
C LEU A 118 9.61 8.20 -2.87
N GLU A 119 8.76 9.07 -3.34
CA GLU A 119 9.05 10.51 -3.45
C GLU A 119 9.37 11.13 -2.10
N LYS A 120 8.68 10.71 -1.05
CA LYS A 120 8.88 11.23 0.30
C LYS A 120 9.94 10.48 1.10
N ASN A 121 10.64 9.54 0.49
CA ASN A 121 11.67 8.72 1.12
C ASN A 121 11.14 7.91 2.31
N LEU A 122 9.87 7.55 2.30
CA LEU A 122 9.25 6.72 3.32
C LEU A 122 9.33 5.24 2.98
N ALA A 123 9.74 4.92 1.77
CA ALA A 123 9.90 3.55 1.30
C ALA A 123 11.08 3.47 0.34
N LYS A 124 11.61 2.26 0.17
CA LYS A 124 12.64 1.96 -0.83
C LYS A 124 11.99 1.25 -2.01
N PRO A 125 12.54 1.39 -3.23
CA PRO A 125 12.05 0.59 -4.35
C PRO A 125 12.20 -0.90 -4.05
N PHE A 126 11.20 -1.67 -4.43
CA PHE A 126 11.23 -3.11 -4.26
C PHE A 126 10.72 -3.77 -5.53
N THR A 127 11.55 -4.62 -6.12
CA THR A 127 11.21 -5.40 -7.30
C THR A 127 11.21 -6.87 -6.93
N LYS A 128 10.16 -7.54 -7.31
CA LYS A 128 10.05 -8.96 -7.02
C LYS A 128 10.13 -9.77 -8.30
#